data_1514d8f994d805f9f2144d76e38d0bcb
#
_entry.id   1514d8f994d805f9f2144d76e38d0bcb
#
_cell.length_a   1.000
_cell.length_b   1.000
_cell.length_c   1.000
_cell.angle_alpha   90.00
_cell.angle_beta   90.00
_cell.angle_gamma   90.00
#
_symmetry.space_group_name_H-M   'P 1'
#
loop_
_entity.id
_entity.type
_entity.pdbx_description
1 polymer ?
#
loop_
_entity_poly.entity_id
_entity_poly.type
_entity_poly.pdbx_seq_one_letter_code
_entity_poly.pdbx_strand_id
1 'polypeptide(L)'
;MIKEVKDFIPHYLFCIDISTNSYNAGLPNYILNSIQGYLNSFHNGENSFIGFSTFDFKGVQFYSLGKNKEINITHMNDSKNPFCPLSPNKLYYNVIKEQDDILILIEKINNYIDLRREREITPNTTISGTAIYSGIESLSESGGRILIFNASPSSLGYGGSIMKNEREFINTDKEKELYIPQHTLFSNLIDLCQKYRIAVDQFIFGNIYYDLSTFCTISNMTGGGIKLYDFKYNDLIDHPDLINQNFEKLYNDVFRIISRPNYYDITVNLRYTIGFEVMEILGSFYKKLTDNFSIPSFDPDSSFFYHLRLSDSFNPEQKVSFQLVVSYTDNFNKRYLRVFNYTNKTSSDISQIYSYCDIDVLTKLFLIKELTLIYNSSQKDIRENILNKLTNMFYYYKKETKQVNSGQLVLPAQVKYLPSFTNSFFKKGIYTANRGNFTSVNIIYLIHFYMKCPIYSFILYLYPKMYKINLDKLNNLNIKKRLSLETIKINRAYLLTNGIFLDLYVFENEKPEFYQLFFGKEDYNSCIMEHITSLNEGTLTGELGEYLNNFIENKKCENFGNYTPLRIFFLDKNNSLKNDNFKMLLTEDSFYGEISYPDFLYSLHEKIQKKFK
;
A
#
# COMPACT_ATOMS: atom_id res chain seq x y z
N MET A 1 -35.51 9.97 4.64
CA MET A 1 -35.59 9.42 5.99
C MET A 1 -34.16 9.21 6.46
N ILE A 2 -33.70 10.02 7.41
CA ILE A 2 -32.44 9.79 8.13
C ILE A 2 -32.76 8.62 9.05
N LYS A 3 -32.26 7.42 8.74
CA LYS A 3 -32.31 6.29 9.68
C LYS A 3 -31.57 6.74 10.94
N GLU A 4 -32.21 6.64 12.09
CA GLU A 4 -31.52 6.75 13.38
C GLU A 4 -30.28 5.87 13.33
N VAL A 5 -29.13 6.50 13.37
CA VAL A 5 -27.84 5.79 13.39
C VAL A 5 -27.71 5.27 14.81
N LYS A 6 -27.77 3.93 14.98
CA LYS A 6 -27.36 3.27 16.22
C LYS A 6 -26.00 3.84 16.61
N ASP A 7 -25.79 4.15 17.88
CA ASP A 7 -24.53 4.71 18.35
C ASP A 7 -23.36 3.83 17.85
N PHE A 8 -22.53 4.43 17.00
CA PHE A 8 -21.40 3.74 16.39
C PHE A 8 -20.15 4.02 17.21
N ILE A 9 -19.58 2.97 17.77
CA ILE A 9 -18.34 3.02 18.55
C ILE A 9 -17.37 2.03 17.93
N PRO A 10 -16.29 2.47 17.27
CA PRO A 10 -15.40 1.58 16.55
C PRO A 10 -14.63 0.67 17.50
N HIS A 11 -14.69 -0.64 17.24
CA HIS A 11 -13.90 -1.65 17.94
C HIS A 11 -12.78 -2.15 17.01
N TYR A 12 -11.64 -2.49 17.59
CA TYR A 12 -10.46 -2.99 16.89
C TYR A 12 -10.14 -4.40 17.37
N LEU A 13 -10.21 -5.37 16.48
CA LEU A 13 -9.84 -6.75 16.76
C LEU A 13 -8.47 -7.07 16.19
N PHE A 14 -7.53 -7.44 17.06
CA PHE A 14 -6.22 -7.94 16.67
C PHE A 14 -6.27 -9.45 16.54
N CYS A 15 -6.16 -9.96 15.29
CA CYS A 15 -6.17 -11.39 14.96
C CYS A 15 -4.75 -11.82 14.60
N ILE A 16 -4.10 -12.60 15.45
CA ILE A 16 -2.67 -12.89 15.35
C ILE A 16 -2.45 -14.36 15.00
N ASP A 17 -1.74 -14.63 13.91
CA ASP A 17 -1.26 -15.96 13.52
C ASP A 17 -0.26 -16.48 14.56
N ILE A 18 -0.50 -17.69 15.08
CA ILE A 18 0.39 -18.38 16.01
C ILE A 18 0.91 -19.72 15.44
N SER A 19 1.05 -19.80 14.12
CA SER A 19 1.73 -20.90 13.44
C SER A 19 3.24 -20.90 13.69
N THR A 20 3.92 -21.98 13.33
CA THR A 20 5.38 -22.11 13.50
C THR A 20 6.15 -21.00 12.82
N ASN A 21 5.76 -20.58 11.60
CA ASN A 21 6.42 -19.45 10.93
C ASN A 21 6.29 -18.15 11.73
N SER A 22 5.10 -17.88 12.26
CA SER A 22 4.83 -16.70 13.08
C SER A 22 5.68 -16.68 14.34
N TYR A 23 5.76 -17.83 15.03
CA TYR A 23 6.60 -17.98 16.22
C TYR A 23 8.09 -17.78 15.93
N ASN A 24 8.59 -18.42 14.88
CA ASN A 24 10.01 -18.33 14.51
C ASN A 24 10.42 -16.90 14.16
N ALA A 25 9.49 -16.10 13.64
CA ALA A 25 9.72 -14.68 13.40
C ALA A 25 9.57 -13.82 14.67
N GLY A 26 9.11 -14.36 15.80
CA GLY A 26 8.82 -13.59 17.02
C GLY A 26 7.62 -12.64 16.88
N LEU A 27 6.80 -12.84 15.85
CA LEU A 27 5.75 -11.93 15.45
C LEU A 27 4.63 -11.77 16.51
N PRO A 28 4.08 -12.84 17.13
CA PRO A 28 2.99 -12.70 18.09
C PRO A 28 3.37 -11.82 19.29
N ASN A 29 4.51 -12.12 19.90
CA ASN A 29 5.02 -11.37 21.06
C ASN A 29 5.33 -9.91 20.70
N TYR A 30 5.91 -9.68 19.51
CA TYR A 30 6.17 -8.32 19.05
C TYR A 30 4.89 -7.51 18.87
N ILE A 31 3.87 -8.06 18.22
CA ILE A 31 2.58 -7.37 18.02
C ILE A 31 1.95 -7.03 19.36
N LEU A 32 1.84 -8.02 20.27
CA LEU A 32 1.23 -7.83 21.57
C LEU A 32 1.96 -6.77 22.42
N ASN A 33 3.29 -6.83 22.47
CA ASN A 33 4.08 -5.84 23.21
C ASN A 33 4.02 -4.43 22.61
N SER A 34 3.90 -4.33 21.28
CA SER A 34 3.76 -3.04 20.59
C SER A 34 2.48 -2.30 20.95
N ILE A 35 1.43 -3.03 21.36
CA ILE A 35 0.13 -2.43 21.69
C ILE A 35 0.23 -1.47 22.87
N GLN A 36 1.11 -1.74 23.83
CA GLN A 36 1.37 -0.83 24.94
C GLN A 36 1.73 0.59 24.45
N GLY A 37 2.56 0.68 23.39
CA GLY A 37 2.94 1.95 22.77
C GLY A 37 1.79 2.67 22.03
N TYR A 38 0.72 1.94 21.69
CA TYR A 38 -0.40 2.50 20.93
C TYR A 38 -1.55 3.03 21.79
N LEU A 39 -1.70 2.58 23.04
CA LEU A 39 -2.92 2.77 23.82
C LEU A 39 -3.36 4.25 23.91
N ASN A 40 -2.42 5.17 24.05
CA ASN A 40 -2.71 6.61 24.10
C ASN A 40 -2.85 7.29 22.73
N SER A 41 -2.69 6.54 21.64
CA SER A 41 -2.59 7.09 20.29
C SER A 41 -3.84 6.84 19.42
N PHE A 42 -4.84 6.16 19.96
CA PHE A 42 -6.10 5.96 19.23
C PHE A 42 -6.79 7.30 18.96
N HIS A 43 -7.22 7.51 17.73
CA HIS A 43 -7.81 8.78 17.28
C HIS A 43 -9.01 9.24 18.12
N ASN A 44 -9.79 8.33 18.65
CA ASN A 44 -10.86 8.59 19.63
C ASN A 44 -10.73 7.62 20.81
N GLY A 45 -9.65 7.77 21.60
CA GLY A 45 -9.31 6.83 22.65
C GLY A 45 -10.40 6.62 23.70
N GLU A 46 -11.14 7.68 24.09
CA GLU A 46 -12.23 7.57 25.06
C GLU A 46 -13.35 6.63 24.60
N ASN A 47 -13.56 6.51 23.29
CA ASN A 47 -14.60 5.70 22.68
C ASN A 47 -14.02 4.66 21.72
N SER A 48 -12.80 4.18 21.95
CA SER A 48 -12.19 3.10 21.20
C SER A 48 -12.03 1.86 22.07
N PHE A 49 -12.26 0.70 21.50
CA PHE A 49 -12.18 -0.58 22.19
C PHE A 49 -11.28 -1.54 21.42
N ILE A 50 -10.50 -2.33 22.14
CA ILE A 50 -9.63 -3.35 21.54
C ILE A 50 -9.95 -4.74 22.09
N GLY A 51 -9.82 -5.75 21.23
CA GLY A 51 -9.96 -7.16 21.57
C GLY A 51 -8.87 -7.98 20.90
N PHE A 52 -8.63 -9.17 21.41
CA PHE A 52 -7.57 -10.07 20.95
C PHE A 52 -8.11 -11.43 20.58
N SER A 53 -7.61 -11.94 19.46
CA SER A 53 -7.76 -13.33 19.06
C SER A 53 -6.46 -13.84 18.45
N THR A 54 -6.20 -15.13 18.61
CA THR A 54 -5.14 -15.82 17.88
C THR A 54 -5.73 -16.95 17.06
N PHE A 55 -5.02 -17.37 16.02
CA PHE A 55 -5.48 -18.47 15.18
C PHE A 55 -4.29 -19.29 14.66
N ASP A 56 -4.57 -20.55 14.40
CA ASP A 56 -3.65 -21.49 13.77
C ASP A 56 -4.42 -22.46 12.84
N PHE A 57 -3.94 -23.67 12.68
CA PHE A 57 -4.61 -24.71 11.89
C PHE A 57 -5.77 -25.39 12.62
N LYS A 58 -5.82 -25.33 13.96
CA LYS A 58 -6.82 -26.00 14.80
C LYS A 58 -8.09 -25.18 15.00
N GLY A 59 -7.95 -23.86 15.15
CA GLY A 59 -9.08 -23.01 15.50
C GLY A 59 -8.68 -21.56 15.77
N VAL A 60 -9.67 -20.79 16.19
CA VAL A 60 -9.51 -19.41 16.65
C VAL A 60 -9.67 -19.37 18.17
N GLN A 61 -8.75 -18.71 18.86
CA GLN A 61 -8.81 -18.51 20.30
C GLN A 61 -9.17 -17.05 20.58
N PHE A 62 -10.18 -16.84 21.42
CA PHE A 62 -10.58 -15.51 21.91
C PHE A 62 -10.24 -15.38 23.38
N TYR A 63 -9.77 -14.21 23.78
CA TYR A 63 -9.24 -13.95 25.10
C TYR A 63 -10.09 -12.97 25.90
N SER A 64 -10.30 -13.27 27.18
CA SER A 64 -10.97 -12.39 28.13
C SER A 64 -10.38 -12.57 29.52
N LEU A 65 -10.59 -11.57 30.41
CA LEU A 65 -10.25 -11.66 31.82
C LEU A 65 -11.46 -12.09 32.64
N GLY A 66 -11.23 -13.02 33.54
CA GLY A 66 -12.18 -13.38 34.60
C GLY A 66 -12.20 -12.37 35.75
N LYS A 67 -13.10 -12.61 36.74
CA LYS A 67 -13.27 -11.70 37.90
C LYS A 67 -12.00 -11.50 38.71
N ASN A 68 -11.15 -12.52 38.80
CA ASN A 68 -9.88 -12.48 39.52
C ASN A 68 -8.70 -12.11 38.62
N LYS A 69 -8.97 -11.52 37.46
CA LYS A 69 -7.98 -11.20 36.43
C LYS A 69 -7.23 -12.42 35.86
N GLU A 70 -7.80 -13.66 36.03
CA GLU A 70 -7.32 -14.82 35.31
C GLU A 70 -7.68 -14.74 33.81
N ILE A 71 -6.82 -15.31 32.96
CA ILE A 71 -7.09 -15.40 31.53
C ILE A 71 -8.12 -16.50 31.25
N ASN A 72 -9.17 -16.16 30.54
CA ASN A 72 -10.12 -17.11 29.97
C ASN A 72 -9.89 -17.22 28.47
N ILE A 73 -9.61 -18.41 28.00
CA ILE A 73 -9.36 -18.73 26.59
C ILE A 73 -10.56 -19.51 26.07
N THR A 74 -11.25 -18.94 25.11
CA THR A 74 -12.39 -19.60 24.49
C THR A 74 -12.03 -20.02 23.07
N HIS A 75 -12.12 -21.33 22.80
CA HIS A 75 -11.76 -21.91 21.52
C HIS A 75 -12.98 -22.02 20.62
N MET A 76 -12.82 -21.58 19.36
CA MET A 76 -13.76 -21.81 18.26
C MET A 76 -13.07 -22.73 17.25
N ASN A 77 -13.52 -24.01 17.22
CA ASN A 77 -12.89 -25.06 16.40
C ASN A 77 -13.72 -25.46 15.17
N ASP A 78 -14.97 -24.96 15.04
CA ASP A 78 -15.76 -25.19 13.82
C ASP A 78 -15.31 -24.25 12.71
N SER A 79 -14.30 -24.66 11.98
CA SER A 79 -13.72 -23.87 10.89
C SER A 79 -14.62 -23.76 9.66
N LYS A 80 -15.71 -24.52 9.57
CA LYS A 80 -16.66 -24.47 8.45
C LYS A 80 -17.83 -23.52 8.71
N ASN A 81 -18.27 -23.42 9.97
CA ASN A 81 -19.35 -22.56 10.43
C ASN A 81 -18.81 -21.62 11.53
N PRO A 82 -17.95 -20.65 11.16
CA PRO A 82 -17.31 -19.79 12.14
C PRO A 82 -18.31 -18.88 12.86
N PHE A 83 -18.05 -18.66 14.15
CA PHE A 83 -18.81 -17.71 14.98
C PHE A 83 -17.90 -17.13 16.07
N CYS A 84 -18.34 -16.07 16.73
CA CYS A 84 -17.66 -15.56 17.93
C CYS A 84 -18.35 -16.09 19.19
N PRO A 85 -17.66 -16.89 20.02
CA PRO A 85 -18.26 -17.49 21.22
C PRO A 85 -18.36 -16.51 22.41
N LEU A 86 -17.72 -15.33 22.32
CA LEU A 86 -17.73 -14.31 23.37
C LEU A 86 -18.66 -13.16 23.00
N SER A 87 -19.38 -12.65 24.00
CA SER A 87 -20.12 -11.39 23.84
C SER A 87 -19.15 -10.21 23.75
N PRO A 88 -19.51 -9.13 23.02
CA PRO A 88 -18.64 -7.95 22.86
C PRO A 88 -18.13 -7.37 24.18
N ASN A 89 -18.96 -7.30 25.20
CA ASN A 89 -18.61 -6.77 26.54
C ASN A 89 -17.54 -7.59 27.29
N LYS A 90 -17.28 -8.82 26.88
CA LYS A 90 -16.23 -9.67 27.46
C LYS A 90 -14.96 -9.67 26.62
N LEU A 91 -15.10 -9.47 25.32
CA LEU A 91 -13.98 -9.53 24.38
C LEU A 91 -13.25 -8.21 24.25
N TYR A 92 -13.98 -7.09 24.33
CA TYR A 92 -13.44 -5.77 24.04
C TYR A 92 -13.26 -4.91 25.28
N TYR A 93 -12.11 -4.23 25.39
CA TYR A 93 -11.69 -3.37 26.48
C TYR A 93 -11.52 -1.94 25.99
N ASN A 94 -11.98 -0.96 26.76
CA ASN A 94 -11.78 0.44 26.44
C ASN A 94 -10.31 0.81 26.59
N VAL A 95 -9.71 1.40 25.55
CA VAL A 95 -8.25 1.66 25.48
C VAL A 95 -7.75 2.66 26.53
N ILE A 96 -8.62 3.49 27.10
CA ILE A 96 -8.24 4.48 28.14
C ILE A 96 -8.69 4.02 29.52
N LYS A 97 -9.95 3.58 29.66
CA LYS A 97 -10.54 3.29 30.98
C LYS A 97 -10.07 1.95 31.56
N GLU A 98 -9.73 0.99 30.68
CA GLU A 98 -9.38 -0.37 31.06
C GLU A 98 -7.94 -0.72 30.65
N GLN A 99 -7.05 0.29 30.64
CA GLN A 99 -5.66 0.16 30.20
C GLN A 99 -4.89 -0.90 30.99
N ASP A 100 -5.04 -0.93 32.31
CA ASP A 100 -4.39 -1.91 33.18
C ASP A 100 -4.85 -3.35 32.87
N ASP A 101 -6.14 -3.54 32.59
CA ASP A 101 -6.68 -4.85 32.22
C ASP A 101 -6.16 -5.32 30.87
N ILE A 102 -6.00 -4.39 29.90
CA ILE A 102 -5.38 -4.67 28.61
C ILE A 102 -3.94 -5.12 28.78
N LEU A 103 -3.14 -4.44 29.61
CA LEU A 103 -1.73 -4.80 29.84
C LEU A 103 -1.61 -6.19 30.51
N ILE A 104 -2.43 -6.46 31.50
CA ILE A 104 -2.50 -7.78 32.17
C ILE A 104 -2.90 -8.86 31.15
N LEU A 105 -3.87 -8.57 30.30
CA LEU A 105 -4.31 -9.52 29.27
C LEU A 105 -3.19 -9.82 28.26
N ILE A 106 -2.47 -8.80 27.81
CA ILE A 106 -1.33 -8.96 26.89
C ILE A 106 -0.23 -9.84 27.51
N GLU A 107 0.14 -9.56 28.75
CA GLU A 107 1.14 -10.40 29.47
C GLU A 107 0.72 -11.86 29.54
N LYS A 108 -0.53 -12.11 29.90
CA LYS A 108 -1.06 -13.47 30.01
C LYS A 108 -1.19 -14.19 28.67
N ILE A 109 -1.54 -13.46 27.60
CA ILE A 109 -1.55 -14.01 26.23
C ILE A 109 -0.13 -14.38 25.81
N ASN A 110 0.87 -13.52 26.03
CA ASN A 110 2.27 -13.81 25.73
C ASN A 110 2.73 -15.10 26.44
N ASN A 111 2.48 -15.20 27.76
CA ASN A 111 2.83 -16.37 28.55
C ASN A 111 2.13 -17.65 28.02
N TYR A 112 0.86 -17.57 27.63
CA TYR A 112 0.15 -18.70 27.03
C TYR A 112 0.76 -19.14 25.69
N ILE A 113 1.10 -18.17 24.85
CA ILE A 113 1.72 -18.40 23.55
C ILE A 113 3.08 -19.09 23.72
N ASP A 114 3.92 -18.60 24.62
CA ASP A 114 5.26 -19.15 24.88
C ASP A 114 5.18 -20.59 25.43
N LEU A 115 4.32 -20.86 26.40
CA LEU A 115 4.06 -22.21 26.93
C LEU A 115 3.56 -23.18 25.86
N ARG A 116 2.73 -22.69 24.92
CA ARG A 116 2.22 -23.52 23.84
C ARG A 116 3.32 -23.86 22.83
N ARG A 117 4.19 -22.89 22.50
CA ARG A 117 5.36 -23.10 21.62
C ARG A 117 6.28 -24.20 22.13
N GLU A 118 6.51 -24.27 23.42
CA GLU A 118 7.35 -25.31 24.03
C GLU A 118 6.74 -26.72 23.91
N ARG A 119 5.41 -26.81 23.83
CA ARG A 119 4.67 -28.09 23.87
C ARG A 119 4.24 -28.61 22.51
N GLU A 120 4.05 -27.73 21.53
CA GLU A 120 3.44 -28.09 20.25
C GLU A 120 4.21 -27.50 19.07
N ILE A 121 4.53 -28.36 18.10
CA ILE A 121 4.96 -27.91 16.75
C ILE A 121 3.70 -27.82 15.91
N THR A 122 3.36 -26.60 15.47
CA THR A 122 2.21 -26.37 14.59
C THR A 122 2.63 -26.42 13.11
N PRO A 123 1.78 -26.93 12.20
CA PRO A 123 2.05 -26.87 10.76
C PRO A 123 2.17 -25.42 10.28
N ASN A 124 2.88 -25.22 9.18
CA ASN A 124 2.97 -23.94 8.51
C ASN A 124 1.75 -23.67 7.61
N THR A 125 0.56 -23.77 8.19
CA THR A 125 -0.72 -23.46 7.54
C THR A 125 -1.71 -22.97 8.57
N THR A 126 -2.67 -22.14 8.14
CA THR A 126 -3.64 -21.50 9.01
C THR A 126 -5.05 -21.53 8.46
N ILE A 127 -5.99 -20.99 9.26
CA ILE A 127 -7.40 -20.80 8.93
C ILE A 127 -7.77 -19.31 8.90
N SER A 128 -6.95 -18.48 8.24
CA SER A 128 -7.13 -17.01 8.25
C SER A 128 -8.54 -16.56 7.84
N GLY A 129 -9.16 -17.22 6.85
CA GLY A 129 -10.53 -16.91 6.43
C GLY A 129 -11.57 -17.16 7.52
N THR A 130 -11.38 -18.23 8.32
CA THR A 130 -12.18 -18.53 9.50
C THR A 130 -11.99 -17.45 10.58
N ALA A 131 -10.76 -16.99 10.81
CA ALA A 131 -10.46 -15.93 11.76
C ALA A 131 -11.10 -14.60 11.34
N ILE A 132 -11.07 -14.25 10.04
CA ILE A 132 -11.78 -13.08 9.51
C ILE A 132 -13.28 -13.19 9.75
N TYR A 133 -13.91 -14.32 9.44
CA TYR A 133 -15.34 -14.49 9.63
C TYR A 133 -15.74 -14.35 11.11
N SER A 134 -15.06 -15.08 12.00
CA SER A 134 -15.32 -14.98 13.45
C SER A 134 -15.10 -13.55 13.97
N GLY A 135 -14.12 -12.84 13.43
CA GLY A 135 -13.88 -11.43 13.72
C GLY A 135 -15.03 -10.52 13.27
N ILE A 136 -15.60 -10.75 12.07
CA ILE A 136 -16.78 -10.02 11.59
C ILE A 136 -17.98 -10.24 12.51
N GLU A 137 -18.23 -11.48 12.92
CA GLU A 137 -19.31 -11.81 13.87
C GLU A 137 -19.11 -11.10 15.22
N SER A 138 -17.87 -11.02 15.73
CA SER A 138 -17.57 -10.34 16.99
C SER A 138 -17.83 -8.83 16.94
N LEU A 139 -17.74 -8.21 15.76
CA LEU A 139 -17.95 -6.79 15.51
C LEU A 139 -19.36 -6.47 14.98
N SER A 140 -20.26 -7.44 14.89
CA SER A 140 -21.58 -7.27 14.26
C SER A 140 -22.47 -6.23 14.95
N GLU A 141 -22.27 -5.98 16.23
CA GLU A 141 -23.03 -4.98 17.00
C GLU A 141 -22.40 -3.58 17.00
N SER A 142 -21.06 -3.50 17.02
CA SER A 142 -20.30 -2.26 17.18
C SER A 142 -19.77 -1.68 15.87
N GLY A 143 -19.39 -2.56 14.93
CA GLY A 143 -18.56 -2.18 13.77
C GLY A 143 -17.11 -1.91 14.16
N GLY A 144 -16.30 -1.48 13.20
CA GLY A 144 -14.89 -1.14 13.43
C GLY A 144 -13.90 -1.78 12.47
N ARG A 145 -12.78 -2.30 12.99
CA ARG A 145 -11.69 -2.83 12.15
C ARG A 145 -11.15 -4.15 12.67
N ILE A 146 -10.85 -5.05 11.74
CA ILE A 146 -10.10 -6.28 11.98
C ILE A 146 -8.68 -6.06 11.45
N LEU A 147 -7.68 -6.22 12.31
CA LEU A 147 -6.27 -6.22 11.94
C LEU A 147 -5.80 -7.67 12.00
N ILE A 148 -5.59 -8.30 10.83
CA ILE A 148 -5.17 -9.70 10.77
C ILE A 148 -3.71 -9.80 10.33
N PHE A 149 -2.92 -10.53 11.11
CA PHE A 149 -1.48 -10.72 10.92
C PHE A 149 -1.21 -12.17 10.53
N ASN A 150 -0.72 -12.37 9.30
CA ASN A 150 -0.53 -13.68 8.69
C ASN A 150 0.94 -13.92 8.37
N ALA A 151 1.48 -15.05 8.83
CA ALA A 151 2.84 -15.48 8.54
C ALA A 151 2.90 -16.87 7.86
N SER A 152 1.74 -17.49 7.65
CA SER A 152 1.62 -18.79 6.99
C SER A 152 0.48 -18.80 5.97
N PRO A 153 0.54 -19.69 4.96
CA PRO A 153 -0.56 -19.87 4.01
C PRO A 153 -1.87 -20.23 4.69
N SER A 154 -2.98 -19.73 4.16
CA SER A 154 -4.33 -20.08 4.63
C SER A 154 -4.94 -21.15 3.73
N SER A 155 -4.65 -22.41 4.00
CA SER A 155 -5.14 -23.51 3.18
C SER A 155 -6.30 -24.30 3.80
N LEU A 156 -6.70 -23.94 5.01
CA LEU A 156 -7.73 -24.66 5.78
C LEU A 156 -8.90 -23.73 6.14
N GLY A 157 -10.00 -24.34 6.57
CA GLY A 157 -11.16 -23.66 7.10
C GLY A 157 -11.98 -22.90 6.06
N TYR A 158 -12.74 -21.90 6.51
CA TYR A 158 -13.56 -21.05 5.65
C TYR A 158 -12.68 -20.23 4.69
N GLY A 159 -12.92 -20.38 3.40
CA GLY A 159 -12.11 -19.66 2.40
C GLY A 159 -10.66 -20.16 2.31
N GLY A 160 -10.37 -21.39 2.74
CA GLY A 160 -9.05 -21.99 2.54
C GLY A 160 -8.72 -22.17 1.06
N SER A 161 -7.50 -21.82 0.67
CA SER A 161 -7.03 -21.78 -0.71
C SER A 161 -6.07 -22.92 -1.03
N ILE A 162 -6.13 -23.41 -2.26
CA ILE A 162 -5.19 -24.40 -2.76
C ILE A 162 -3.85 -23.72 -3.05
N MET A 163 -2.77 -24.28 -2.52
CA MET A 163 -1.41 -23.81 -2.81
C MET A 163 -1.08 -24.06 -4.28
N LYS A 164 -0.73 -23.01 -5.02
CA LYS A 164 -0.29 -23.10 -6.42
C LYS A 164 1.23 -23.04 -6.50
N ASN A 165 1.82 -23.86 -7.36
CA ASN A 165 3.22 -23.74 -7.70
C ASN A 165 3.38 -22.64 -8.77
N GLU A 166 3.71 -21.42 -8.36
CA GLU A 166 3.77 -20.26 -9.24
C GLU A 166 4.67 -20.47 -10.47
N ARG A 167 5.74 -21.27 -10.33
CA ARG A 167 6.68 -21.55 -11.44
C ARG A 167 6.03 -22.26 -12.62
N GLU A 168 4.95 -22.98 -12.41
CA GLU A 168 4.20 -23.68 -13.47
C GLU A 168 3.26 -22.74 -14.24
N PHE A 169 2.94 -21.56 -13.68
CA PHE A 169 2.01 -20.60 -14.25
C PHE A 169 2.70 -19.39 -14.87
N ILE A 170 3.78 -18.92 -14.27
CA ILE A 170 4.51 -17.71 -14.71
C ILE A 170 5.03 -17.91 -16.15
N ASN A 171 4.86 -16.89 -16.99
CA ASN A 171 5.20 -16.89 -18.44
C ASN A 171 4.41 -17.89 -19.29
N THR A 172 3.27 -18.37 -18.82
CA THR A 172 2.34 -19.20 -19.59
C THR A 172 0.99 -18.51 -19.75
N ASP A 173 0.14 -19.03 -20.63
CA ASP A 173 -1.24 -18.52 -20.80
C ASP A 173 -2.09 -18.68 -19.53
N LYS A 174 -1.63 -19.48 -18.56
CA LYS A 174 -2.26 -19.72 -17.27
C LYS A 174 -1.84 -18.71 -16.19
N GLU A 175 -0.89 -17.84 -16.45
CA GLU A 175 -0.40 -16.89 -15.45
C GLU A 175 -1.51 -16.06 -14.82
N LYS A 176 -2.53 -15.67 -15.59
CA LYS A 176 -3.71 -14.95 -15.11
C LYS A 176 -4.46 -15.68 -13.98
N GLU A 177 -4.38 -17.00 -13.91
CA GLU A 177 -5.02 -17.79 -12.85
C GLU A 177 -4.41 -17.52 -11.46
N LEU A 178 -3.19 -16.97 -11.40
CA LEU A 178 -2.55 -16.54 -10.15
C LEU A 178 -3.18 -15.24 -9.61
N TYR A 179 -3.83 -14.46 -10.48
CA TYR A 179 -4.37 -13.15 -10.13
C TYR A 179 -5.88 -13.16 -9.88
N ILE A 180 -6.56 -14.24 -10.28
CA ILE A 180 -8.01 -14.39 -10.10
C ILE A 180 -8.29 -15.08 -8.75
N PRO A 181 -9.26 -14.57 -7.96
CA PRO A 181 -9.70 -15.24 -6.74
C PRO A 181 -10.10 -16.69 -6.99
N GLN A 182 -9.64 -17.61 -6.14
CA GLN A 182 -9.95 -19.04 -6.28
C GLN A 182 -11.42 -19.37 -5.96
N HIS A 183 -12.09 -18.53 -5.18
CA HIS A 183 -13.50 -18.70 -4.81
C HIS A 183 -14.15 -17.34 -4.47
N THR A 184 -15.46 -17.33 -4.41
CA THR A 184 -16.27 -16.14 -4.13
C THR A 184 -16.87 -16.12 -2.72
N LEU A 185 -16.39 -16.97 -1.81
CA LEU A 185 -16.93 -17.11 -0.45
C LEU A 185 -16.92 -15.80 0.34
N PHE A 186 -15.91 -14.95 0.11
CA PHE A 186 -15.82 -13.66 0.79
C PHE A 186 -16.88 -12.64 0.35
N SER A 187 -17.62 -12.86 -0.76
CA SER A 187 -18.69 -11.96 -1.19
C SER A 187 -19.76 -11.78 -0.11
N ASN A 188 -20.17 -12.88 0.54
CA ASN A 188 -21.16 -12.82 1.63
C ASN A 188 -20.60 -12.06 2.85
N LEU A 189 -19.32 -12.22 3.15
CA LEU A 189 -18.67 -11.49 4.25
C LEU A 189 -18.54 -10.00 3.97
N ILE A 190 -18.35 -9.62 2.72
CA ILE A 190 -18.29 -8.21 2.30
C ILE A 190 -19.66 -7.54 2.54
N ASP A 191 -20.76 -8.23 2.24
CA ASP A 191 -22.11 -7.74 2.53
C ASP A 191 -22.33 -7.52 4.04
N LEU A 192 -21.85 -8.45 4.88
CA LEU A 192 -21.87 -8.30 6.34
C LEU A 192 -20.99 -7.12 6.79
N CYS A 193 -19.79 -7.00 6.24
CA CYS A 193 -18.90 -5.86 6.52
C CYS A 193 -19.56 -4.52 6.16
N GLN A 194 -20.25 -4.45 5.02
CA GLN A 194 -20.99 -3.25 4.61
C GLN A 194 -22.13 -2.95 5.58
N LYS A 195 -22.86 -3.98 6.01
CA LYS A 195 -23.98 -3.85 6.95
C LYS A 195 -23.54 -3.39 8.33
N TYR A 196 -22.43 -3.93 8.81
CA TYR A 196 -21.91 -3.70 10.17
C TYR A 196 -20.80 -2.65 10.23
N ARG A 197 -20.40 -2.04 9.10
CA ARG A 197 -19.36 -0.99 9.04
C ARG A 197 -18.00 -1.50 9.47
N ILE A 198 -17.58 -2.65 8.97
CA ILE A 198 -16.34 -3.31 9.33
C ILE A 198 -15.34 -3.20 8.19
N ALA A 199 -14.10 -2.79 8.50
CA ALA A 199 -12.97 -2.86 7.58
C ALA A 199 -12.02 -3.98 7.99
N VAL A 200 -11.35 -4.60 6.99
CA VAL A 200 -10.40 -5.69 7.23
C VAL A 200 -9.03 -5.28 6.68
N ASP A 201 -8.08 -5.07 7.59
CA ASP A 201 -6.68 -4.77 7.28
C ASP A 201 -5.84 -6.04 7.39
N GLN A 202 -5.00 -6.32 6.38
CA GLN A 202 -4.18 -7.51 6.31
C GLN A 202 -2.69 -7.15 6.36
N PHE A 203 -1.95 -7.83 7.23
CA PHE A 203 -0.50 -7.74 7.39
C PHE A 203 0.09 -9.11 7.07
N ILE A 204 0.88 -9.20 5.99
CA ILE A 204 1.37 -10.46 5.44
C ILE A 204 2.89 -10.50 5.56
N PHE A 205 3.39 -11.54 6.22
CA PHE A 205 4.80 -11.70 6.57
C PHE A 205 5.44 -12.84 5.82
N GLY A 206 6.65 -12.59 5.34
CA GLY A 206 7.50 -13.57 4.68
C GLY A 206 7.22 -13.75 3.19
N ASN A 207 8.23 -14.27 2.50
CA ASN A 207 8.14 -14.62 1.08
C ASN A 207 7.57 -16.04 0.93
N ILE A 208 6.28 -16.17 1.24
CA ILE A 208 5.51 -17.41 1.13
C ILE A 208 4.39 -17.23 0.11
N TYR A 209 3.95 -18.33 -0.49
CA TYR A 209 2.72 -18.29 -1.26
C TYR A 209 1.54 -18.06 -0.31
N TYR A 210 0.90 -16.92 -0.46
CA TYR A 210 -0.36 -16.58 0.17
C TYR A 210 -1.34 -16.23 -0.96
N ASP A 211 -2.51 -16.87 -0.99
CA ASP A 211 -3.50 -16.57 -2.03
C ASP A 211 -4.10 -15.18 -1.85
N LEU A 212 -3.24 -14.17 -2.04
CA LEU A 212 -3.62 -12.78 -1.90
C LEU A 212 -4.70 -12.39 -2.89
N SER A 213 -4.78 -13.03 -4.07
CA SER A 213 -5.84 -12.79 -5.06
C SER A 213 -7.23 -13.00 -4.47
N THR A 214 -7.40 -14.02 -3.66
CA THR A 214 -8.66 -14.31 -2.95
C THR A 214 -8.84 -13.41 -1.73
N PHE A 215 -7.82 -13.34 -0.88
CA PHE A 215 -7.92 -12.60 0.39
C PHE A 215 -7.93 -11.07 0.24
N CYS A 216 -7.32 -10.51 -0.82
CA CYS A 216 -7.36 -9.07 -1.05
C CYS A 216 -8.77 -8.55 -1.36
N THR A 217 -9.68 -9.40 -1.82
CA THR A 217 -11.06 -8.99 -2.17
C THR A 217 -11.78 -8.38 -0.97
N ILE A 218 -11.64 -8.98 0.22
CA ILE A 218 -12.31 -8.46 1.41
C ILE A 218 -11.71 -7.11 1.84
N SER A 219 -10.39 -6.95 1.83
CA SER A 219 -9.76 -5.65 2.16
C SER A 219 -10.12 -4.58 1.14
N ASN A 220 -10.09 -4.89 -0.16
CA ASN A 220 -10.46 -3.97 -1.24
C ASN A 220 -11.89 -3.46 -1.09
N MET A 221 -12.83 -4.36 -0.83
CA MET A 221 -14.26 -4.03 -0.80
C MET A 221 -14.71 -3.41 0.52
N THR A 222 -13.90 -3.51 1.59
CA THR A 222 -14.23 -2.95 2.91
C THR A 222 -13.47 -1.68 3.25
N GLY A 223 -12.54 -1.25 2.39
CA GLY A 223 -11.69 -0.07 2.61
C GLY A 223 -10.50 -0.33 3.54
N GLY A 224 -10.22 -1.59 3.86
CA GLY A 224 -9.03 -1.98 4.59
C GLY A 224 -7.76 -1.83 3.75
N GLY A 225 -6.61 -1.95 4.41
CA GLY A 225 -5.29 -1.94 3.80
C GLY A 225 -4.69 -3.33 3.69
N ILE A 226 -3.71 -3.46 2.80
CA ILE A 226 -2.83 -4.62 2.75
C ILE A 226 -1.41 -4.12 2.94
N LYS A 227 -0.66 -4.76 3.82
CA LYS A 227 0.75 -4.47 4.09
C LYS A 227 1.55 -5.75 3.89
N LEU A 228 2.64 -5.64 3.15
CA LEU A 228 3.53 -6.76 2.86
C LEU A 228 4.89 -6.52 3.50
N TYR A 229 5.39 -7.53 4.21
CA TYR A 229 6.69 -7.56 4.87
C TYR A 229 7.49 -8.70 4.24
N ASP A 230 8.26 -8.35 3.22
CA ASP A 230 8.97 -9.33 2.38
C ASP A 230 10.33 -9.66 3.00
N PHE A 231 10.47 -10.90 3.47
CA PHE A 231 11.70 -11.50 3.94
C PHE A 231 11.63 -13.02 3.79
N LYS A 232 12.76 -13.68 3.68
CA LYS A 232 12.82 -15.14 3.75
C LYS A 232 13.09 -15.56 5.19
N TYR A 233 12.34 -16.55 5.69
CA TYR A 233 12.53 -17.03 7.07
C TYR A 233 13.95 -17.51 7.35
N ASN A 234 14.63 -18.10 6.36
CA ASN A 234 16.03 -18.51 6.51
C ASN A 234 16.98 -17.32 6.65
N ASP A 235 16.69 -16.20 5.99
CA ASP A 235 17.53 -15.00 6.06
C ASP A 235 17.45 -14.35 7.46
N LEU A 236 16.42 -14.63 8.26
CA LEU A 236 16.26 -14.07 9.60
C LEU A 236 17.30 -14.63 10.59
N ILE A 237 17.81 -15.84 10.36
CA ILE A 237 18.86 -16.46 11.19
C ILE A 237 20.20 -15.76 10.94
N ASP A 238 20.48 -15.44 9.67
CA ASP A 238 21.75 -14.87 9.24
C ASP A 238 21.78 -13.33 9.36
N HIS A 239 20.60 -12.68 9.28
CA HIS A 239 20.43 -11.23 9.26
C HIS A 239 19.30 -10.75 10.18
N PRO A 240 19.49 -10.76 11.50
CA PRO A 240 18.48 -10.34 12.49
C PRO A 240 18.04 -8.88 12.31
N ASP A 241 18.87 -8.03 11.71
CA ASP A 241 18.54 -6.62 11.44
C ASP A 241 17.35 -6.45 10.47
N LEU A 242 17.14 -7.42 9.56
CA LEU A 242 15.98 -7.42 8.67
C LEU A 242 14.66 -7.56 9.44
N ILE A 243 14.66 -8.30 10.53
CA ILE A 243 13.51 -8.43 11.43
C ILE A 243 13.19 -7.07 12.03
N ASN A 244 14.20 -6.41 12.60
CA ASN A 244 14.04 -5.13 13.29
C ASN A 244 13.47 -4.06 12.36
N GLN A 245 13.95 -3.97 11.12
CA GLN A 245 13.41 -3.04 10.12
C GLN A 245 11.95 -3.34 9.77
N ASN A 246 11.60 -4.62 9.59
CA ASN A 246 10.22 -5.02 9.32
C ASN A 246 9.32 -4.78 10.52
N PHE A 247 9.80 -4.97 11.73
CA PHE A 247 9.06 -4.70 12.96
C PHE A 247 8.85 -3.20 13.18
N GLU A 248 9.85 -2.36 12.93
CA GLU A 248 9.70 -0.91 12.97
C GLU A 248 8.64 -0.45 11.95
N LYS A 249 8.69 -1.00 10.73
CA LYS A 249 7.67 -0.72 9.72
C LYS A 249 6.28 -1.18 10.17
N LEU A 250 6.18 -2.38 10.75
CA LEU A 250 4.92 -2.92 11.28
C LEU A 250 4.35 -2.01 12.38
N TYR A 251 5.18 -1.64 13.35
CA TYR A 251 4.79 -0.73 14.43
C TYR A 251 4.14 0.53 13.86
N ASN A 252 4.81 1.18 12.92
CA ASN A 252 4.34 2.44 12.35
C ASN A 252 3.15 2.27 11.42
N ASP A 253 3.05 1.16 10.68
CA ASP A 253 1.88 0.85 9.84
C ASP A 253 0.61 0.65 10.69
N VAL A 254 0.72 -0.06 11.82
CA VAL A 254 -0.39 -0.24 12.77
C VAL A 254 -0.73 1.08 13.48
N PHE A 255 0.29 1.77 14.02
CA PHE A 255 0.13 3.08 14.65
C PHE A 255 -0.66 4.05 13.77
N ARG A 256 -0.33 4.09 12.49
CA ARG A 256 -1.03 4.96 11.56
C ARG A 256 -2.51 4.57 11.38
N ILE A 257 -2.85 3.29 11.31
CA ILE A 257 -4.24 2.85 11.14
C ILE A 257 -5.09 3.28 12.34
N ILE A 258 -4.55 3.23 13.55
CA ILE A 258 -5.29 3.52 14.77
C ILE A 258 -5.30 5.01 15.12
N SER A 259 -4.23 5.76 14.80
CA SER A 259 -4.06 7.17 15.16
C SER A 259 -4.69 8.15 14.17
N ARG A 260 -4.89 7.74 12.92
CA ARG A 260 -5.49 8.61 11.89
C ARG A 260 -7.02 8.65 11.97
N PRO A 261 -7.65 9.70 11.42
CA PRO A 261 -9.08 9.71 11.21
C PRO A 261 -9.53 8.54 10.32
N ASN A 262 -10.50 7.78 10.76
CA ASN A 262 -11.19 6.78 9.96
C ASN A 262 -12.65 7.19 9.81
N TYR A 263 -13.21 6.96 8.64
CA TYR A 263 -14.60 7.28 8.34
C TYR A 263 -15.33 6.00 7.98
N TYR A 264 -16.60 5.92 8.34
CA TYR A 264 -17.39 4.70 8.21
C TYR A 264 -18.73 4.97 7.52
N ASP A 265 -19.36 3.91 7.01
CA ASP A 265 -20.65 3.97 6.31
C ASP A 265 -20.67 5.04 5.21
N ILE A 266 -19.67 4.97 4.34
CA ILE A 266 -19.49 5.96 3.30
C ILE A 266 -20.40 5.61 2.13
N THR A 267 -21.12 6.62 1.60
CA THR A 267 -21.80 6.56 0.32
C THR A 267 -21.35 7.71 -0.56
N VAL A 268 -21.03 7.40 -1.80
CA VAL A 268 -20.60 8.38 -2.80
C VAL A 268 -21.55 8.35 -3.97
N ASN A 269 -22.00 9.53 -4.40
CA ASN A 269 -22.92 9.70 -5.52
C ASN A 269 -22.42 10.83 -6.42
N LEU A 270 -22.26 10.55 -7.71
CA LEU A 270 -21.89 11.52 -8.72
C LEU A 270 -23.13 11.91 -9.55
N ARG A 271 -23.40 13.21 -9.62
CA ARG A 271 -24.40 13.81 -10.52
C ARG A 271 -23.67 14.65 -11.55
N TYR A 272 -24.15 14.64 -12.77
CA TYR A 272 -23.51 15.34 -13.88
C TYR A 272 -24.52 15.85 -14.89
N THR A 273 -24.10 16.83 -15.68
CA THR A 273 -24.92 17.35 -16.81
C THR A 273 -25.26 16.23 -17.78
N ILE A 274 -26.50 16.19 -18.26
CA ILE A 274 -26.95 15.23 -19.29
C ILE A 274 -25.99 15.31 -20.48
N GLY A 275 -25.66 14.18 -21.08
CA GLY A 275 -24.68 14.05 -22.16
C GLY A 275 -23.35 13.42 -21.73
N PHE A 276 -23.25 13.03 -20.46
CA PHE A 276 -22.17 12.16 -19.94
C PHE A 276 -22.74 10.83 -19.46
N GLU A 277 -21.90 9.82 -19.42
CA GLU A 277 -22.21 8.55 -18.76
C GLU A 277 -20.97 8.04 -18.00
N VAL A 278 -21.19 7.35 -16.89
CA VAL A 278 -20.14 6.68 -16.11
C VAL A 278 -19.81 5.35 -16.76
N MET A 279 -18.61 5.23 -17.30
CA MET A 279 -18.11 3.98 -17.88
C MET A 279 -17.67 2.99 -16.79
N GLU A 280 -16.92 3.50 -15.83
CA GLU A 280 -16.39 2.71 -14.73
C GLU A 280 -15.99 3.60 -13.55
N ILE A 281 -15.96 3.01 -12.37
CA ILE A 281 -15.39 3.61 -11.18
C ILE A 281 -14.18 2.74 -10.79
N LEU A 282 -13.02 3.38 -10.62
CA LEU A 282 -11.77 2.72 -10.27
C LEU A 282 -11.37 3.07 -8.83
N GLY A 283 -10.98 2.08 -8.06
CA GLY A 283 -10.63 2.21 -6.64
C GLY A 283 -10.98 0.95 -5.86
N SER A 284 -10.79 1.01 -4.54
CA SER A 284 -11.08 -0.07 -3.61
C SER A 284 -12.40 0.22 -2.89
N PHE A 285 -13.51 -0.38 -3.36
CA PHE A 285 -14.85 -0.17 -2.80
C PHE A 285 -15.85 -1.25 -3.26
N TYR A 286 -16.98 -1.33 -2.57
CA TYR A 286 -18.10 -2.18 -2.93
C TYR A 286 -19.03 -1.45 -3.92
N LYS A 287 -19.18 -1.98 -5.15
CA LYS A 287 -19.98 -1.37 -6.20
C LYS A 287 -21.46 -1.77 -6.06
N LYS A 288 -22.34 -0.81 -5.84
CA LYS A 288 -23.78 -1.04 -5.76
C LYS A 288 -24.53 -0.72 -7.05
N LEU A 289 -24.24 0.42 -7.67
CA LEU A 289 -24.90 0.93 -8.90
C LEU A 289 -23.84 1.59 -9.80
N THR A 290 -24.25 1.94 -11.02
CA THR A 290 -23.33 2.53 -12.02
C THR A 290 -22.70 3.85 -11.57
N ASP A 291 -23.48 4.74 -10.92
CA ASP A 291 -23.07 6.11 -10.62
C ASP A 291 -22.75 6.35 -9.15
N ASN A 292 -23.05 5.36 -8.31
CA ASN A 292 -22.82 5.45 -6.88
C ASN A 292 -22.21 4.16 -6.33
N PHE A 293 -21.46 4.31 -5.25
CA PHE A 293 -20.91 3.19 -4.51
C PHE A 293 -20.98 3.44 -3.02
N SER A 294 -20.85 2.36 -2.27
CA SER A 294 -20.69 2.41 -0.82
C SER A 294 -19.45 1.64 -0.40
N ILE A 295 -18.93 1.99 0.76
CA ILE A 295 -17.78 1.33 1.36
C ILE A 295 -17.90 1.37 2.88
N PRO A 296 -17.60 0.27 3.59
CA PRO A 296 -17.67 0.22 5.06
C PRO A 296 -16.80 1.25 5.75
N SER A 297 -15.56 1.43 5.29
CA SER A 297 -14.61 2.38 5.84
C SER A 297 -13.79 3.06 4.75
N PHE A 298 -13.39 4.31 4.98
CA PHE A 298 -12.51 5.09 4.11
C PHE A 298 -11.54 5.90 4.96
N ASP A 299 -10.35 6.12 4.46
CA ASP A 299 -9.28 6.80 5.17
C ASP A 299 -8.58 7.84 4.28
N PRO A 300 -7.75 8.75 4.85
CA PRO A 300 -7.05 9.76 4.07
C PRO A 300 -6.07 9.22 3.02
N ASP A 301 -5.67 7.94 3.14
CA ASP A 301 -4.73 7.29 2.22
C ASP A 301 -5.44 6.59 1.06
N SER A 302 -6.71 6.85 0.86
CA SER A 302 -7.52 6.20 -0.17
C SER A 302 -7.91 7.18 -1.27
N SER A 303 -8.03 6.68 -2.49
CA SER A 303 -8.52 7.45 -3.64
C SER A 303 -9.41 6.60 -4.54
N PHE A 304 -10.24 7.27 -5.32
CA PHE A 304 -11.07 6.65 -6.35
C PHE A 304 -11.22 7.60 -7.54
N PHE A 305 -11.61 7.06 -8.70
CA PHE A 305 -11.79 7.79 -9.94
C PHE A 305 -13.08 7.43 -10.60
N TYR A 306 -13.77 8.41 -11.15
CA TYR A 306 -14.84 8.22 -12.12
C TYR A 306 -14.27 8.40 -13.53
N HIS A 307 -14.43 7.39 -14.36
CA HIS A 307 -14.15 7.47 -15.78
C HIS A 307 -15.46 7.73 -16.51
N LEU A 308 -15.57 8.91 -17.12
CA LEU A 308 -16.75 9.37 -17.82
C LEU A 308 -16.52 9.33 -19.33
N ARG A 309 -17.58 9.06 -20.07
CA ARG A 309 -17.64 9.17 -21.52
C ARG A 309 -18.67 10.24 -21.91
N LEU A 310 -18.41 10.96 -22.99
CA LEU A 310 -19.43 11.78 -23.65
C LEU A 310 -20.40 10.84 -24.38
N SER A 311 -21.69 10.93 -24.04
CA SER A 311 -22.78 10.22 -24.73
C SER A 311 -23.44 11.08 -25.80
N ASP A 312 -23.40 12.41 -25.64
CA ASP A 312 -23.94 13.38 -26.56
C ASP A 312 -22.93 14.43 -26.98
N SER A 313 -23.22 15.17 -28.05
CA SER A 313 -22.42 16.31 -28.48
C SER A 313 -22.79 17.57 -27.68
N PHE A 314 -21.80 18.37 -27.32
CA PHE A 314 -21.97 19.66 -26.66
C PHE A 314 -21.59 20.80 -27.62
N ASN A 315 -22.29 21.92 -27.51
CA ASN A 315 -21.85 23.15 -28.19
C ASN A 315 -20.57 23.67 -27.55
N PRO A 316 -19.64 24.25 -28.33
CA PRO A 316 -18.46 24.92 -27.76
C PRO A 316 -18.90 25.99 -26.75
N GLU A 317 -18.10 26.19 -25.70
CA GLU A 317 -18.36 27.11 -24.59
C GLU A 317 -19.59 26.80 -23.72
N GLN A 318 -20.25 25.66 -23.93
CA GLN A 318 -21.37 25.23 -23.10
C GLN A 318 -20.85 24.88 -21.70
N LYS A 319 -21.55 25.34 -20.66
CA LYS A 319 -21.22 24.98 -19.26
C LYS A 319 -21.70 23.57 -18.97
N VAL A 320 -20.81 22.78 -18.40
CA VAL A 320 -21.06 21.44 -17.87
C VAL A 320 -20.70 21.41 -16.40
N SER A 321 -21.51 20.74 -15.61
CA SER A 321 -21.35 20.69 -14.15
C SER A 321 -21.36 19.27 -13.63
N PHE A 322 -20.56 19.03 -12.61
CA PHE A 322 -20.46 17.79 -11.87
C PHE A 322 -20.66 18.09 -10.39
N GLN A 323 -21.44 17.27 -9.72
CA GLN A 323 -21.66 17.36 -8.28
C GLN A 323 -21.35 16.02 -7.65
N LEU A 324 -20.31 15.96 -6.81
CA LEU A 324 -19.99 14.78 -6.01
C LEU A 324 -20.55 14.97 -4.60
N VAL A 325 -21.39 14.03 -4.19
CA VAL A 325 -21.98 14.00 -2.85
C VAL A 325 -21.40 12.83 -2.08
N VAL A 326 -20.76 13.13 -0.94
CA VAL A 326 -20.14 12.14 -0.07
C VAL A 326 -20.78 12.23 1.32
N SER A 327 -21.36 11.13 1.77
CA SER A 327 -21.93 11.02 3.11
C SER A 327 -21.14 9.98 3.90
N TYR A 328 -20.77 10.29 5.15
CA TYR A 328 -19.95 9.43 6.00
C TYR A 328 -20.16 9.72 7.49
N THR A 329 -19.79 8.77 8.34
CA THR A 329 -19.77 8.87 9.81
C THR A 329 -18.33 8.88 10.30
N ASP A 330 -17.96 9.81 11.19
CA ASP A 330 -16.62 9.87 11.80
C ASP A 330 -16.48 8.94 13.02
N ASN A 331 -15.29 8.91 13.62
CA ASN A 331 -15.01 8.13 14.83
C ASN A 331 -15.77 8.64 16.08
N PHE A 332 -16.37 9.83 16.01
CA PHE A 332 -17.17 10.43 17.09
C PHE A 332 -18.67 10.24 16.90
N ASN A 333 -19.05 9.32 16.01
CA ASN A 333 -20.45 9.03 15.64
C ASN A 333 -21.21 10.22 15.03
N LYS A 334 -20.49 11.17 14.43
CA LYS A 334 -21.11 12.30 13.74
C LYS A 334 -21.28 11.99 12.26
N ARG A 335 -22.49 12.18 11.74
CA ARG A 335 -22.79 12.01 10.32
C ARG A 335 -22.54 13.31 9.57
N TYR A 336 -21.78 13.21 8.48
CA TYR A 336 -21.46 14.33 7.60
C TYR A 336 -21.99 14.09 6.19
N LEU A 337 -22.35 15.20 5.54
CA LEU A 337 -22.64 15.25 4.12
C LEU A 337 -21.76 16.34 3.50
N ARG A 338 -20.89 15.94 2.57
CA ARG A 338 -20.07 16.88 1.80
C ARG A 338 -20.52 16.90 0.35
N VAL A 339 -20.61 18.10 -0.21
CA VAL A 339 -21.01 18.33 -1.59
C VAL A 339 -19.91 19.11 -2.29
N PHE A 340 -19.34 18.51 -3.33
CA PHE A 340 -18.34 19.15 -4.17
C PHE A 340 -18.99 19.48 -5.52
N ASN A 341 -18.92 20.74 -5.92
CA ASN A 341 -19.42 21.20 -7.21
C ASN A 341 -18.24 21.61 -8.08
N TYR A 342 -18.21 21.12 -9.30
CA TYR A 342 -17.26 21.50 -10.32
C TYR A 342 -17.98 21.88 -11.59
N THR A 343 -17.62 23.00 -12.19
CA THR A 343 -18.20 23.47 -13.44
C THR A 343 -17.07 23.90 -14.37
N ASN A 344 -17.16 23.50 -15.62
CA ASN A 344 -16.25 23.91 -16.68
C ASN A 344 -17.00 24.16 -17.97
N LYS A 345 -16.29 24.73 -18.96
CA LYS A 345 -16.82 24.91 -20.31
C LYS A 345 -16.28 23.82 -21.23
N THR A 346 -17.09 23.46 -22.21
CA THR A 346 -16.68 22.58 -23.30
C THR A 346 -15.81 23.33 -24.31
N SER A 347 -14.89 22.64 -24.98
CA SER A 347 -14.07 23.19 -26.05
C SER A 347 -13.93 22.20 -27.19
N SER A 348 -13.86 22.69 -28.42
CA SER A 348 -13.49 21.92 -29.60
C SER A 348 -11.99 22.01 -29.92
N ASP A 349 -11.26 22.91 -29.26
CA ASP A 349 -9.81 23.06 -29.44
C ASP A 349 -9.05 22.06 -28.56
N ILE A 350 -8.35 21.14 -29.21
CA ILE A 350 -7.56 20.10 -28.52
C ILE A 350 -6.42 20.70 -27.69
N SER A 351 -5.83 21.79 -28.13
CA SER A 351 -4.76 22.48 -27.39
C SER A 351 -5.27 23.04 -26.07
N GLN A 352 -6.48 23.63 -26.11
CA GLN A 352 -7.15 24.14 -24.94
C GLN A 352 -7.53 23.00 -23.98
N ILE A 353 -8.05 21.88 -24.50
CA ILE A 353 -8.39 20.69 -23.69
C ILE A 353 -7.15 20.19 -22.93
N TYR A 354 -6.03 20.02 -23.62
CA TYR A 354 -4.80 19.58 -22.97
C TYR A 354 -4.22 20.61 -21.97
N SER A 355 -4.48 21.90 -22.17
CA SER A 355 -3.99 22.95 -21.25
C SER A 355 -4.60 22.86 -19.85
N TYR A 356 -5.77 22.25 -19.72
CA TYR A 356 -6.47 22.01 -18.45
C TYR A 356 -6.26 20.60 -17.88
N CYS A 357 -5.44 19.75 -18.51
CA CYS A 357 -5.17 18.42 -18.00
C CYS A 357 -4.29 18.48 -16.75
N ASP A 358 -4.70 17.82 -15.70
CA ASP A 358 -3.85 17.47 -14.57
C ASP A 358 -3.07 16.19 -14.90
N ILE A 359 -1.75 16.32 -15.00
CA ILE A 359 -0.86 15.23 -15.41
C ILE A 359 -0.86 14.08 -14.42
N ASP A 360 -0.95 14.34 -13.12
CA ASP A 360 -0.87 13.33 -12.08
C ASP A 360 -2.15 12.48 -12.07
N VAL A 361 -3.32 13.13 -12.16
CA VAL A 361 -4.62 12.48 -12.29
C VAL A 361 -4.67 11.65 -13.57
N LEU A 362 -4.29 12.24 -14.71
CA LEU A 362 -4.29 11.56 -16.00
C LEU A 362 -3.35 10.34 -15.98
N THR A 363 -2.15 10.49 -15.45
CA THR A 363 -1.17 9.39 -15.37
C THR A 363 -1.72 8.23 -14.56
N LYS A 364 -2.25 8.50 -13.38
CA LYS A 364 -2.79 7.44 -12.53
C LYS A 364 -3.97 6.74 -13.19
N LEU A 365 -4.97 7.50 -13.65
CA LEU A 365 -6.14 6.92 -14.32
C LEU A 365 -5.75 6.11 -15.56
N PHE A 366 -4.87 6.66 -16.40
CA PHE A 366 -4.41 6.03 -17.63
C PHE A 366 -3.75 4.67 -17.38
N LEU A 367 -2.88 4.58 -16.37
CA LEU A 367 -2.13 3.37 -16.08
C LEU A 367 -2.96 2.33 -15.30
N ILE A 368 -3.73 2.74 -14.28
CA ILE A 368 -4.50 1.78 -13.49
C ILE A 368 -5.68 1.19 -14.26
N LYS A 369 -6.27 1.94 -15.19
CA LYS A 369 -7.33 1.43 -16.05
C LYS A 369 -6.87 0.24 -16.88
N GLU A 370 -5.66 0.30 -17.42
CA GLU A 370 -5.11 -0.82 -18.20
C GLU A 370 -4.72 -2.00 -17.29
N LEU A 371 -4.32 -1.73 -16.05
CA LEU A 371 -4.01 -2.79 -15.08
C LEU A 371 -5.23 -3.65 -14.73
N THR A 372 -6.44 -3.11 -14.78
CA THR A 372 -7.64 -3.93 -14.53
C THR A 372 -7.82 -5.07 -15.54
N LEU A 373 -7.13 -5.00 -16.68
CA LEU A 373 -7.13 -6.06 -17.69
C LEU A 373 -6.28 -7.28 -17.31
N ILE A 374 -5.49 -7.21 -16.24
CA ILE A 374 -4.58 -8.30 -15.82
C ILE A 374 -5.32 -9.61 -15.52
N TYR A 375 -6.57 -9.51 -15.14
CA TYR A 375 -7.44 -10.67 -14.89
C TYR A 375 -7.84 -11.42 -16.17
N ASN A 376 -7.72 -10.78 -17.34
CA ASN A 376 -8.19 -11.32 -18.61
C ASN A 376 -7.13 -11.35 -19.72
N SER A 377 -6.05 -10.58 -19.57
CA SER A 377 -5.02 -10.37 -20.59
C SER A 377 -3.61 -10.61 -20.05
N SER A 378 -2.68 -10.96 -20.89
CA SER A 378 -1.29 -11.10 -20.51
C SER A 378 -0.65 -9.75 -20.19
N GLN A 379 0.39 -9.75 -19.36
CA GLN A 379 1.17 -8.53 -19.07
C GLN A 379 1.71 -7.88 -20.35
N LYS A 380 2.08 -8.69 -21.35
CA LYS A 380 2.55 -8.20 -22.65
C LYS A 380 1.47 -7.45 -23.41
N ASP A 381 0.25 -7.97 -23.45
CA ASP A 381 -0.88 -7.33 -24.13
C ASP A 381 -1.26 -6.01 -23.45
N ILE A 382 -1.26 -5.98 -22.11
CA ILE A 382 -1.52 -4.76 -21.34
C ILE A 382 -0.48 -3.69 -21.67
N ARG A 383 0.79 -4.07 -21.73
CA ARG A 383 1.89 -3.16 -22.10
C ARG A 383 1.71 -2.60 -23.52
N GLU A 384 1.37 -3.45 -24.48
CA GLU A 384 1.08 -3.02 -25.85
C GLU A 384 -0.12 -2.08 -25.91
N ASN A 385 -1.19 -2.36 -25.19
CA ASN A 385 -2.36 -1.50 -25.12
C ASN A 385 -2.01 -0.11 -24.57
N ILE A 386 -1.23 -0.03 -23.48
CA ILE A 386 -0.75 1.24 -22.94
C ILE A 386 0.04 2.01 -24.00
N LEU A 387 1.00 1.36 -24.67
CA LEU A 387 1.83 2.00 -25.70
C LEU A 387 1.01 2.48 -26.89
N ASN A 388 0.04 1.70 -27.35
CA ASN A 388 -0.84 2.05 -28.46
C ASN A 388 -1.74 3.25 -28.13
N LYS A 389 -2.30 3.27 -26.91
CA LYS A 389 -3.11 4.40 -26.45
C LYS A 389 -2.27 5.67 -26.30
N LEU A 390 -1.08 5.57 -25.72
CA LEU A 390 -0.15 6.69 -25.60
C LEU A 390 0.26 7.24 -26.99
N THR A 391 0.57 6.34 -27.94
CA THR A 391 0.91 6.70 -29.31
C THR A 391 -0.27 7.40 -30.01
N ASN A 392 -1.49 6.88 -29.85
CA ASN A 392 -2.69 7.48 -30.43
C ASN A 392 -2.95 8.88 -29.89
N MET A 393 -2.81 9.06 -28.57
CA MET A 393 -3.04 10.34 -27.92
C MET A 393 -2.14 11.43 -28.51
N PHE A 394 -0.85 11.17 -28.67
CA PHE A 394 0.08 12.13 -29.23
C PHE A 394 0.02 12.25 -30.76
N TYR A 395 -0.36 11.18 -31.45
CA TYR A 395 -0.64 11.22 -32.88
C TYR A 395 -1.79 12.18 -33.20
N TYR A 396 -2.93 12.04 -32.50
CA TYR A 396 -4.07 12.93 -32.72
C TYR A 396 -3.79 14.37 -32.30
N TYR A 397 -3.07 14.59 -31.20
CA TYR A 397 -2.64 15.93 -30.80
C TYR A 397 -1.80 16.60 -31.90
N LYS A 398 -0.78 15.89 -32.42
CA LYS A 398 0.09 16.40 -33.49
C LYS A 398 -0.70 16.68 -34.77
N LYS A 399 -1.67 15.82 -35.12
CA LYS A 399 -2.52 15.93 -36.29
C LYS A 399 -3.44 17.17 -36.19
N GLU A 400 -4.16 17.33 -35.11
CA GLU A 400 -5.12 18.42 -34.91
C GLU A 400 -4.44 19.78 -34.74
N THR A 401 -3.24 19.83 -34.16
CA THR A 401 -2.44 21.07 -34.06
C THR A 401 -1.75 21.44 -35.38
N LYS A 402 -1.97 20.69 -36.47
CA LYS A 402 -1.40 20.90 -37.82
C LYS A 402 0.15 20.91 -37.84
N GLN A 403 0.79 20.24 -36.88
CA GLN A 403 2.25 20.13 -36.78
C GLN A 403 2.79 18.85 -37.47
N VAL A 404 2.08 18.32 -38.44
CA VAL A 404 2.36 17.05 -39.12
C VAL A 404 3.74 17.05 -39.79
N ASN A 405 4.12 18.16 -40.38
CA ASN A 405 5.39 18.31 -41.11
C ASN A 405 6.62 18.50 -40.20
N SER A 406 6.42 18.63 -38.91
CA SER A 406 7.52 18.71 -37.95
C SER A 406 8.22 17.36 -37.82
N GLY A 407 9.50 17.26 -38.13
CA GLY A 407 10.34 16.10 -37.83
C GLY A 407 10.55 15.86 -36.35
N GLN A 408 10.01 16.71 -35.48
CA GLN A 408 10.17 16.64 -34.05
C GLN A 408 9.02 15.90 -33.35
N LEU A 409 9.31 15.35 -32.18
CA LEU A 409 8.28 14.85 -31.27
C LEU A 409 7.53 16.03 -30.64
N VAL A 410 6.25 16.15 -30.94
CA VAL A 410 5.36 17.20 -30.41
C VAL A 410 4.51 16.63 -29.30
N LEU A 411 4.65 17.18 -28.09
CA LEU A 411 3.89 16.80 -26.90
C LEU A 411 3.18 18.04 -26.31
N PRO A 412 1.93 17.90 -25.82
CA PRO A 412 1.29 18.99 -25.08
C PRO A 412 2.10 19.33 -23.82
N ALA A 413 2.29 20.62 -23.54
CA ALA A 413 3.17 21.08 -22.47
C ALA A 413 2.80 20.49 -21.09
N GLN A 414 1.51 20.41 -20.77
CA GLN A 414 0.99 19.93 -19.49
C GLN A 414 1.20 18.43 -19.28
N VAL A 415 1.17 17.65 -20.36
CA VAL A 415 1.29 16.18 -20.28
C VAL A 415 2.60 15.63 -20.83
N LYS A 416 3.61 16.51 -21.01
CA LYS A 416 4.93 16.14 -21.56
C LYS A 416 5.67 15.05 -20.75
N TYR A 417 5.37 14.90 -19.47
CA TYR A 417 5.99 13.90 -18.59
C TYR A 417 5.25 12.56 -18.59
N LEU A 418 4.09 12.43 -19.23
CA LEU A 418 3.34 11.18 -19.31
C LEU A 418 4.17 10.02 -19.92
N PRO A 419 4.99 10.22 -20.97
CA PRO A 419 5.91 9.19 -21.46
C PRO A 419 6.93 8.73 -20.41
N SER A 420 7.46 9.67 -19.59
CA SER A 420 8.41 9.35 -18.54
C SER A 420 7.77 8.48 -17.45
N PHE A 421 6.57 8.85 -16.99
CA PHE A 421 5.82 8.06 -16.02
C PHE A 421 5.43 6.68 -16.58
N THR A 422 5.07 6.60 -17.85
CA THR A 422 4.75 5.32 -18.52
C THR A 422 5.99 4.43 -18.61
N ASN A 423 7.14 4.96 -19.01
CA ASN A 423 8.40 4.21 -19.05
C ASN A 423 8.81 3.74 -17.64
N SER A 424 8.68 4.60 -16.64
CA SER A 424 8.90 4.25 -15.23
C SER A 424 7.98 3.12 -14.77
N PHE A 425 6.71 3.17 -15.13
CA PHE A 425 5.73 2.15 -14.78
C PHE A 425 6.11 0.77 -15.32
N PHE A 426 6.62 0.68 -16.55
CA PHE A 426 7.10 -0.57 -17.13
C PHE A 426 8.34 -1.15 -16.44
N LYS A 427 9.09 -0.31 -15.73
CA LYS A 427 10.25 -0.71 -14.93
C LYS A 427 9.92 -1.13 -13.50
N LYS A 428 8.67 -0.93 -13.06
CA LYS A 428 8.24 -1.27 -11.71
C LYS A 428 7.59 -2.66 -11.65
N GLY A 429 7.74 -3.28 -10.52
CA GLY A 429 7.35 -4.61 -10.09
C GLY A 429 6.47 -5.49 -10.97
N ILE A 430 5.34 -4.99 -11.47
CA ILE A 430 4.38 -5.81 -12.24
C ILE A 430 5.01 -6.38 -13.52
N TYR A 431 5.78 -5.58 -14.25
CA TYR A 431 6.42 -5.98 -15.50
C TYR A 431 7.81 -6.59 -15.31
N THR A 432 8.35 -6.55 -14.09
CA THR A 432 9.65 -7.12 -13.75
C THR A 432 9.55 -8.46 -13.01
N ALA A 433 8.35 -8.98 -12.80
CA ALA A 433 8.08 -10.22 -12.08
C ALA A 433 8.88 -11.44 -12.61
N ASN A 434 9.19 -11.46 -13.90
CA ASN A 434 9.97 -12.52 -14.54
C ASN A 434 11.47 -12.48 -14.24
N ARG A 435 11.94 -11.53 -13.42
CA ARG A 435 13.37 -11.20 -13.33
C ARG A 435 13.91 -11.19 -11.91
N GLY A 436 13.30 -11.93 -11.01
CA GLY A 436 13.78 -11.99 -9.63
C GLY A 436 12.83 -12.71 -8.68
N ASN A 437 12.91 -12.36 -7.43
CA ASN A 437 12.10 -12.94 -6.34
C ASN A 437 10.65 -12.38 -6.28
N PHE A 438 10.12 -11.76 -7.35
CA PHE A 438 8.75 -11.28 -7.39
C PHE A 438 7.78 -12.45 -7.54
N THR A 439 6.85 -12.56 -6.60
CA THR A 439 5.79 -13.55 -6.57
C THR A 439 4.45 -12.95 -7.02
N SER A 440 3.44 -13.79 -7.24
CA SER A 440 2.06 -13.31 -7.49
C SER A 440 1.53 -12.45 -6.33
N VAL A 441 1.97 -12.74 -5.11
CA VAL A 441 1.64 -11.95 -3.92
C VAL A 441 2.12 -10.50 -4.08
N ASN A 442 3.36 -10.30 -4.52
CA ASN A 442 3.92 -8.95 -4.76
C ASN A 442 3.15 -8.20 -5.84
N ILE A 443 2.77 -8.88 -6.92
CA ILE A 443 2.03 -8.27 -8.03
C ILE A 443 0.63 -7.83 -7.57
N ILE A 444 -0.11 -8.69 -6.87
CA ILE A 444 -1.45 -8.37 -6.37
C ILE A 444 -1.39 -7.26 -5.32
N TYR A 445 -0.38 -7.30 -4.44
CA TYR A 445 -0.13 -6.20 -3.50
C TYR A 445 0.07 -4.86 -4.21
N LEU A 446 0.88 -4.81 -5.28
CA LEU A 446 1.11 -3.59 -6.06
C LEU A 446 -0.16 -3.12 -6.78
N ILE A 447 -0.97 -4.03 -7.32
CA ILE A 447 -2.25 -3.68 -7.95
C ILE A 447 -3.18 -3.05 -6.91
N HIS A 448 -3.31 -3.68 -5.72
CA HIS A 448 -4.08 -3.12 -4.61
C HIS A 448 -3.56 -1.74 -4.20
N PHE A 449 -2.24 -1.61 -4.03
CA PHE A 449 -1.61 -0.33 -3.69
C PHE A 449 -1.91 0.75 -4.74
N TYR A 450 -1.76 0.45 -6.04
CA TYR A 450 -2.02 1.41 -7.10
C TYR A 450 -3.49 1.84 -7.16
N MET A 451 -4.41 0.91 -6.93
CA MET A 451 -5.84 1.21 -6.91
C MET A 451 -6.21 2.12 -5.73
N LYS A 452 -5.66 1.86 -4.54
CA LYS A 452 -6.07 2.52 -3.31
C LYS A 452 -5.31 3.82 -3.03
N CYS A 453 -3.98 3.87 -3.23
CA CYS A 453 -3.13 4.96 -2.76
C CYS A 453 -3.54 6.34 -3.30
N PRO A 454 -3.23 7.46 -2.61
CA PRO A 454 -3.40 8.80 -3.14
C PRO A 454 -2.60 9.02 -4.43
N ILE A 455 -3.04 9.97 -5.25
CA ILE A 455 -2.38 10.31 -6.53
C ILE A 455 -0.90 10.65 -6.31
N TYR A 456 -0.62 11.49 -5.30
CA TYR A 456 0.75 11.88 -4.98
C TYR A 456 1.64 10.67 -4.65
N SER A 457 1.16 9.72 -3.86
CA SER A 457 1.91 8.49 -3.52
C SER A 457 2.17 7.62 -4.75
N PHE A 458 1.21 7.54 -5.66
CA PHE A 458 1.38 6.84 -6.93
C PHE A 458 2.47 7.46 -7.81
N ILE A 459 2.44 8.77 -7.98
CA ILE A 459 3.44 9.50 -8.78
C ILE A 459 4.83 9.41 -8.14
N LEU A 460 4.92 9.53 -6.81
CA LEU A 460 6.17 9.39 -6.08
C LEU A 460 6.75 7.98 -6.19
N TYR A 461 5.91 6.97 -6.21
CA TYR A 461 6.34 5.59 -6.45
C TYR A 461 6.87 5.38 -7.88
N LEU A 462 6.20 5.96 -8.89
CA LEU A 462 6.66 5.90 -10.27
C LEU A 462 7.98 6.63 -10.48
N TYR A 463 8.07 7.85 -9.97
CA TYR A 463 9.24 8.71 -10.14
C TYR A 463 9.73 9.21 -8.78
N PRO A 464 10.62 8.45 -8.11
CA PRO A 464 11.17 8.79 -6.81
C PRO A 464 11.84 10.15 -6.77
N LYS A 465 11.82 10.79 -5.60
CA LYS A 465 12.57 12.02 -5.36
C LYS A 465 13.96 11.68 -4.87
N MET A 466 14.99 12.26 -5.48
CA MET A 466 16.38 12.09 -5.09
C MET A 466 16.97 13.41 -4.60
N TYR A 467 17.51 13.40 -3.40
CA TYR A 467 18.18 14.52 -2.76
C TYR A 467 19.66 14.20 -2.62
N LYS A 468 20.51 15.12 -3.10
CA LYS A 468 21.96 15.01 -2.87
C LYS A 468 22.28 15.60 -1.51
N ILE A 469 22.96 14.85 -0.68
CA ILE A 469 23.51 15.33 0.58
C ILE A 469 24.85 16.02 0.30
N ASN A 470 25.03 17.24 0.77
CA ASN A 470 26.26 18.00 0.58
C ASN A 470 26.66 18.65 1.90
N LEU A 471 27.84 18.28 2.43
CA LEU A 471 28.37 18.79 3.68
C LEU A 471 28.50 20.33 3.70
N ASP A 472 28.90 20.90 2.55
CA ASP A 472 29.12 22.35 2.44
C ASP A 472 27.83 23.18 2.38
N LYS A 473 26.68 22.54 2.16
CA LYS A 473 25.38 23.21 1.92
C LYS A 473 24.20 22.40 2.47
N LEU A 474 24.24 22.08 3.75
CA LEU A 474 23.19 21.31 4.41
C LEU A 474 21.84 22.01 4.37
N ASN A 475 21.80 23.34 4.45
CA ASN A 475 20.59 24.15 4.32
C ASN A 475 19.91 24.03 2.93
N ASN A 476 20.52 23.32 1.96
CA ASN A 476 20.04 23.16 0.59
C ASN A 476 19.82 21.68 0.19
N LEU A 477 19.33 20.84 1.10
CA LEU A 477 18.93 19.45 0.79
C LEU A 477 17.76 19.34 -0.22
N ASN A 478 17.20 20.46 -0.64
CA ASN A 478 16.09 20.52 -1.62
C ASN A 478 16.53 20.33 -3.09
N ILE A 479 17.78 20.01 -3.35
CA ILE A 479 18.27 19.83 -4.73
C ILE A 479 17.80 18.46 -5.25
N LYS A 480 16.69 18.46 -5.95
CA LYS A 480 16.21 17.29 -6.71
C LYS A 480 17.16 17.02 -7.87
N LYS A 481 17.55 15.76 -8.04
CA LYS A 481 18.39 15.34 -9.18
C LYS A 481 17.57 14.47 -10.14
N ARG A 482 17.97 14.45 -11.42
CA ARG A 482 17.44 13.48 -12.38
C ARG A 482 17.79 12.06 -11.93
N LEU A 483 16.91 11.12 -12.22
CA LEU A 483 17.06 9.71 -11.84
C LEU A 483 17.85 8.95 -12.91
N SER A 484 19.12 9.31 -13.08
CA SER A 484 20.06 8.69 -14.01
C SER A 484 21.46 8.62 -13.40
N LEU A 485 22.19 7.54 -13.73
CA LEU A 485 23.59 7.33 -13.32
C LEU A 485 24.50 8.50 -13.73
N GLU A 486 24.22 9.15 -14.87
CA GLU A 486 24.98 10.32 -15.32
C GLU A 486 24.98 11.47 -14.31
N THR A 487 23.92 11.57 -13.51
CA THR A 487 23.78 12.63 -12.49
C THR A 487 24.39 12.28 -11.15
N ILE A 488 24.78 11.02 -10.97
CA ILE A 488 25.31 10.49 -9.73
C ILE A 488 26.84 10.60 -9.73
N LYS A 489 27.35 11.20 -8.65
CA LYS A 489 28.77 11.23 -8.36
C LYS A 489 29.08 10.16 -7.32
N ILE A 490 30.00 9.25 -7.64
CA ILE A 490 30.37 8.09 -6.82
C ILE A 490 30.97 8.48 -5.44
N ASN A 491 31.27 9.74 -5.23
CA ASN A 491 31.83 10.25 -3.97
C ASN A 491 30.83 11.13 -3.20
N ARG A 492 29.56 10.78 -3.19
CA ARG A 492 28.50 11.55 -2.52
C ARG A 492 27.42 10.64 -1.95
N ALA A 493 26.71 11.13 -0.94
CA ALA A 493 25.54 10.47 -0.41
C ALA A 493 24.23 11.02 -1.03
N TYR A 494 23.25 10.14 -1.20
CA TYR A 494 21.95 10.46 -1.78
C TYR A 494 20.82 9.88 -0.94
N LEU A 495 19.83 10.71 -0.64
CA LEU A 495 18.60 10.30 -0.02
C LEU A 495 17.52 10.18 -1.10
N LEU A 496 16.94 8.99 -1.25
CA LEU A 496 15.87 8.71 -2.19
C LEU A 496 14.59 8.33 -1.44
N THR A 497 13.46 8.84 -1.92
CA THR A 497 12.15 8.43 -1.41
C THR A 497 11.21 8.11 -2.56
N ASN A 498 10.53 6.96 -2.47
CA ASN A 498 9.49 6.52 -3.40
C ASN A 498 8.10 6.45 -2.75
N GLY A 499 7.95 7.00 -1.53
CA GLY A 499 6.70 6.96 -0.78
C GLY A 499 6.44 5.66 -0.01
N ILE A 500 7.22 4.60 -0.27
CA ILE A 500 7.20 3.33 0.48
C ILE A 500 8.48 3.18 1.31
N PHE A 501 9.61 3.62 0.76
CA PHE A 501 10.92 3.57 1.40
C PHE A 501 11.58 4.95 1.33
N LEU A 502 12.44 5.19 2.32
CA LEU A 502 13.36 6.32 2.38
C LEU A 502 14.76 5.73 2.50
N ASP A 503 15.51 5.77 1.40
CA ASP A 503 16.80 5.09 1.28
C ASP A 503 17.94 6.11 1.25
N LEU A 504 18.88 5.98 2.18
CA LEU A 504 20.14 6.71 2.21
C LEU A 504 21.24 5.85 1.58
N TYR A 505 21.73 6.24 0.42
CA TYR A 505 22.83 5.61 -0.27
C TYR A 505 24.12 6.39 -0.02
N VAL A 506 25.09 5.75 0.63
CA VAL A 506 26.40 6.31 0.98
C VAL A 506 27.48 5.60 0.18
N PHE A 507 28.24 6.34 -0.62
CA PHE A 507 29.30 5.77 -1.43
C PHE A 507 30.64 5.78 -0.69
N GLU A 508 31.46 4.73 -0.88
CA GLU A 508 32.75 4.51 -0.23
C GLU A 508 33.72 5.71 -0.27
N ASN A 509 33.58 6.57 -1.26
CA ASN A 509 34.48 7.72 -1.46
C ASN A 509 34.02 9.01 -0.81
N GLU A 510 33.03 8.99 0.07
CA GLU A 510 32.73 10.18 0.86
C GLU A 510 33.91 10.53 1.76
N LYS A 511 34.06 11.83 2.05
CA LYS A 511 35.13 12.31 2.93
C LYS A 511 34.97 11.69 4.33
N PRO A 512 36.09 11.39 5.05
CA PRO A 512 36.03 10.88 6.42
C PRO A 512 35.17 11.75 7.35
N GLU A 513 35.21 13.07 7.17
CA GLU A 513 34.37 14.03 7.90
C GLU A 513 32.86 13.72 7.78
N PHE A 514 32.44 13.14 6.64
CA PHE A 514 31.04 12.71 6.45
C PHE A 514 30.65 11.60 7.41
N TYR A 515 31.49 10.56 7.53
CA TYR A 515 31.21 9.44 8.41
C TYR A 515 31.23 9.85 9.88
N GLN A 516 32.16 10.73 10.26
CA GLN A 516 32.24 11.25 11.61
C GLN A 516 31.03 12.11 11.98
N LEU A 517 30.61 13.02 11.08
CA LEU A 517 29.51 13.94 11.34
C LEU A 517 28.12 13.27 11.31
N PHE A 518 27.93 12.25 10.47
CA PHE A 518 26.64 11.58 10.34
C PHE A 518 26.52 10.32 11.17
N PHE A 519 27.59 9.55 11.33
CA PHE A 519 27.54 8.22 11.98
C PHE A 519 28.41 8.15 13.24
N GLY A 520 29.18 9.19 13.56
CA GLY A 520 30.13 9.17 14.67
C GLY A 520 31.29 8.17 14.47
N LYS A 521 31.58 7.81 13.18
CA LYS A 521 32.57 6.82 12.80
C LYS A 521 33.73 7.46 12.03
N GLU A 522 34.91 6.83 12.10
CA GLU A 522 36.11 7.38 11.45
C GLU A 522 36.06 7.22 9.92
N ASP A 523 35.50 6.13 9.42
CA ASP A 523 35.50 5.82 7.98
C ASP A 523 34.36 4.88 7.56
N TYR A 524 34.32 4.59 6.24
CA TYR A 524 33.38 3.67 5.60
C TYR A 524 33.43 2.25 6.18
N ASN A 525 34.64 1.73 6.42
CA ASN A 525 34.81 0.36 6.91
C ASN A 525 34.28 0.20 8.34
N SER A 526 34.49 1.19 9.18
CA SER A 526 33.95 1.22 10.55
C SER A 526 32.41 1.19 10.54
N CYS A 527 31.78 1.89 9.59
CA CYS A 527 30.33 1.85 9.42
C CYS A 527 29.80 0.47 8.98
N ILE A 528 30.53 -0.22 8.09
CA ILE A 528 30.14 -1.57 7.61
C ILE A 528 30.34 -2.61 8.73
N MET A 529 31.45 -2.54 9.47
CA MET A 529 31.74 -3.50 10.54
C MET A 529 30.68 -3.49 11.64
N GLU A 530 30.08 -2.36 11.91
CA GLU A 530 29.00 -2.23 12.90
C GLU A 530 27.59 -2.48 12.33
N HIS A 531 27.49 -2.93 11.07
CA HIS A 531 26.22 -3.21 10.40
C HIS A 531 25.16 -2.09 10.58
N ILE A 532 25.57 -0.84 10.36
CA ILE A 532 24.63 0.30 10.42
C ILE A 532 23.67 0.20 9.23
N THR A 533 22.52 -0.42 9.45
CA THR A 533 21.49 -0.61 8.43
C THR A 533 20.27 0.28 8.66
N SER A 534 20.12 0.78 9.89
CA SER A 534 19.05 1.71 10.28
C SER A 534 19.60 2.75 11.25
N LEU A 535 18.95 3.90 11.31
CA LEU A 535 19.24 4.90 12.33
C LEU A 535 18.40 4.58 13.56
N ASN A 536 19.03 4.02 14.58
CA ASN A 536 18.48 3.98 15.92
C ASN A 536 18.59 5.38 16.56
N GLU A 537 17.76 5.69 17.54
CA GLU A 537 17.94 6.88 18.37
C GLU A 537 19.38 6.95 18.88
N GLY A 538 20.13 7.97 18.45
CA GLY A 538 21.54 8.14 18.81
C GLY A 538 22.58 7.81 17.72
N THR A 539 22.20 7.26 16.56
CA THR A 539 23.14 6.94 15.46
C THR A 539 23.61 8.18 14.70
N LEU A 540 22.86 9.26 14.69
CA LEU A 540 23.27 10.54 14.12
C LEU A 540 23.65 11.49 15.26
N THR A 541 24.86 11.33 15.79
CA THR A 541 25.39 12.11 16.91
C THR A 541 26.17 13.31 16.40
N GLY A 542 25.52 14.43 16.21
CA GLY A 542 26.19 15.69 15.86
C GLY A 542 25.20 16.71 15.30
N GLU A 543 25.57 17.98 15.22
CA GLU A 543 24.74 19.06 14.70
C GLU A 543 24.15 18.75 13.30
N LEU A 544 24.89 17.99 12.48
CA LEU A 544 24.48 17.58 11.16
C LEU A 544 23.56 16.36 11.18
N GLY A 545 23.75 15.47 12.13
CA GLY A 545 22.88 14.35 12.35
C GLY A 545 21.49 14.81 12.75
N GLU A 546 21.37 15.76 13.65
CA GLU A 546 20.11 16.35 14.08
C GLU A 546 19.36 17.03 12.92
N TYR A 547 20.08 17.78 12.09
CA TYR A 547 19.47 18.40 10.90
C TYR A 547 18.96 17.36 9.90
N LEU A 548 19.74 16.31 9.64
CA LEU A 548 19.30 15.24 8.74
C LEU A 548 18.13 14.46 9.32
N ASN A 549 18.11 14.21 10.63
CA ASN A 549 16.98 13.60 11.32
C ASN A 549 15.71 14.44 11.18
N ASN A 550 15.78 15.75 11.43
CA ASN A 550 14.65 16.65 11.26
C ASN A 550 14.17 16.69 9.79
N PHE A 551 15.08 16.67 8.84
CA PHE A 551 14.73 16.58 7.42
C PHE A 551 14.06 15.24 7.09
N ILE A 552 14.59 14.12 7.59
CA ILE A 552 14.05 12.78 7.41
C ILE A 552 12.65 12.68 8.04
N GLU A 553 12.47 13.15 9.28
CA GLU A 553 11.17 13.15 9.94
C GLU A 553 10.14 13.99 9.18
N ASN A 554 10.52 15.16 8.68
CA ASN A 554 9.67 15.95 7.82
C ASN A 554 9.30 15.21 6.53
N LYS A 555 10.22 14.44 5.93
CA LYS A 555 9.95 13.64 4.73
C LYS A 555 9.11 12.40 5.02
N LYS A 556 9.29 11.77 6.17
CA LYS A 556 8.39 10.70 6.65
C LYS A 556 6.95 11.21 6.75
N CYS A 557 6.76 12.44 7.23
CA CYS A 557 5.44 13.08 7.36
C CYS A 557 4.87 13.59 6.02
N GLU A 558 5.70 14.07 5.08
CA GLU A 558 5.26 14.55 3.76
C GLU A 558 4.65 13.44 2.88
N ASN A 559 4.93 12.19 3.14
CA ASN A 559 4.50 11.05 2.32
C ASN A 559 3.08 10.55 2.64
N PHE A 560 2.12 11.47 2.87
CA PHE A 560 0.70 11.17 3.06
C PHE A 560 0.46 9.87 3.83
N GLY A 561 1.09 9.79 4.97
CA GLY A 561 0.74 8.83 5.92
C GLY A 561 1.19 7.42 5.74
N ASN A 562 2.08 7.14 4.88
CA ASN A 562 2.87 5.95 5.01
C ASN A 562 4.09 6.32 5.85
N TYR A 563 4.25 5.69 7.00
CA TYR A 563 5.54 5.70 7.65
C TYR A 563 6.54 5.08 6.67
N THR A 564 7.59 5.83 6.40
CA THR A 564 8.61 5.42 5.45
C THR A 564 9.86 5.14 6.27
N PRO A 565 10.19 3.86 6.55
CA PRO A 565 11.38 3.54 7.31
C PRO A 565 12.61 4.02 6.56
N LEU A 566 13.56 4.61 7.28
CA LEU A 566 14.87 4.92 6.72
C LEU A 566 15.69 3.63 6.64
N ARG A 567 16.22 3.37 5.45
CA ARG A 567 17.19 2.30 5.23
C ARG A 567 18.52 2.93 4.78
N ILE A 568 19.63 2.40 5.28
CA ILE A 568 20.97 2.89 4.94
C ILE A 568 21.70 1.84 4.12
N PHE A 569 22.22 2.23 2.98
CA PHE A 569 22.98 1.36 2.09
C PHE A 569 24.39 1.93 1.87
N PHE A 570 25.39 1.20 2.27
CA PHE A 570 26.78 1.51 1.98
C PHE A 570 27.16 0.85 0.65
N LEU A 571 27.59 1.66 -0.32
CA LEU A 571 27.91 1.20 -1.67
C LEU A 571 29.41 1.35 -1.93
N ASP A 572 30.12 0.24 -2.09
CA ASP A 572 31.51 0.26 -2.52
C ASP A 572 31.62 0.60 -4.02
N LYS A 573 32.82 1.01 -4.48
CA LYS A 573 33.10 1.35 -5.88
C LYS A 573 32.78 0.23 -6.86
N ASN A 574 33.01 -1.02 -6.47
CA ASN A 574 32.88 -2.18 -7.35
C ASN A 574 31.46 -2.74 -7.36
N ASN A 575 30.71 -2.58 -6.26
CA ASN A 575 29.36 -3.11 -6.07
C ASN A 575 28.25 -2.06 -6.22
N SER A 576 28.57 -0.76 -6.21
CA SER A 576 27.58 0.31 -6.36
C SER A 576 26.78 0.20 -7.66
N LEU A 577 27.45 -0.21 -8.74
CA LEU A 577 26.82 -0.46 -10.04
C LEU A 577 26.11 -1.81 -10.14
N LYS A 578 26.28 -2.70 -9.14
CA LYS A 578 25.62 -4.01 -9.07
C LYS A 578 24.41 -4.02 -8.14
N ASN A 579 24.21 -2.97 -7.32
CA ASN A 579 23.07 -2.90 -6.44
C ASN A 579 21.77 -2.67 -7.25
N ASP A 580 21.01 -3.74 -7.44
CA ASP A 580 19.81 -3.75 -8.25
C ASP A 580 18.70 -2.88 -7.66
N ASN A 581 18.59 -2.78 -6.33
CA ASN A 581 17.62 -1.92 -5.67
C ASN A 581 17.86 -0.45 -6.00
N PHE A 582 19.14 -0.02 -5.97
CA PHE A 582 19.51 1.35 -6.34
C PHE A 582 19.20 1.63 -7.82
N LYS A 583 19.56 0.70 -8.71
CA LYS A 583 19.28 0.85 -10.16
C LYS A 583 17.80 0.91 -10.47
N MET A 584 16.97 0.13 -9.78
CA MET A 584 15.50 0.16 -9.94
C MET A 584 14.89 1.54 -9.62
N LEU A 585 15.57 2.34 -8.80
CA LEU A 585 15.14 3.70 -8.47
C LEU A 585 15.55 4.73 -9.55
N LEU A 586 16.56 4.40 -10.38
CA LEU A 586 17.04 5.26 -11.48
C LEU A 586 16.17 5.04 -12.74
N THR A 587 15.01 5.63 -12.75
CA THR A 587 13.95 5.35 -13.74
C THR A 587 14.28 5.83 -15.16
N GLU A 588 15.27 6.73 -15.34
CA GLU A 588 15.67 7.23 -16.65
C GLU A 588 16.65 6.30 -17.38
N ASP A 589 17.37 5.44 -16.67
CA ASP A 589 18.36 4.53 -17.25
C ASP A 589 17.74 3.22 -17.73
N SER A 590 18.44 2.48 -18.59
CA SER A 590 18.08 1.12 -18.96
C SER A 590 18.31 0.16 -17.78
N PHE A 591 17.37 -0.76 -17.55
CA PHE A 591 17.46 -1.71 -16.45
C PHE A 591 16.73 -3.02 -16.80
N TYR A 592 17.39 -4.17 -16.60
CA TYR A 592 16.84 -5.51 -16.85
C TYR A 592 16.12 -5.69 -18.21
N GLY A 593 16.71 -5.13 -19.29
CA GLY A 593 16.16 -5.22 -20.64
C GLY A 593 15.04 -4.21 -20.92
N GLU A 594 14.68 -3.37 -19.95
CA GLU A 594 13.87 -2.20 -20.18
C GLU A 594 14.73 -1.06 -20.72
N ILE A 595 14.22 -0.35 -21.72
CA ILE A 595 14.95 0.70 -22.43
C ILE A 595 15.07 1.96 -21.58
N SER A 596 16.10 2.78 -21.85
CA SER A 596 16.26 4.09 -21.25
C SER A 596 15.12 5.05 -21.62
N TYR A 597 14.94 6.12 -20.87
CA TYR A 597 13.91 7.11 -21.21
C TYR A 597 14.16 7.81 -22.56
N PRO A 598 15.39 8.19 -22.94
CA PRO A 598 15.66 8.68 -24.30
C PRO A 598 15.28 7.70 -25.40
N ASP A 599 15.62 6.42 -25.26
CA ASP A 599 15.27 5.37 -26.24
C ASP A 599 13.76 5.15 -26.31
N PHE A 600 13.08 5.26 -25.16
CA PHE A 600 11.61 5.18 -25.11
C PHE A 600 10.97 6.32 -25.90
N LEU A 601 11.45 7.55 -25.73
CA LEU A 601 10.97 8.72 -26.50
C LEU A 601 11.21 8.54 -27.99
N TYR A 602 12.39 8.02 -28.37
CA TYR A 602 12.71 7.73 -29.77
C TYR A 602 11.75 6.71 -30.36
N SER A 603 11.54 5.58 -29.68
CA SER A 603 10.60 4.55 -30.10
C SER A 603 9.15 5.07 -30.22
N LEU A 604 8.72 5.89 -29.27
CA LEU A 604 7.40 6.53 -29.31
C LEU A 604 7.27 7.47 -30.52
N HIS A 605 8.31 8.26 -30.78
CA HIS A 605 8.35 9.14 -31.94
C HIS A 605 8.24 8.36 -33.25
N GLU A 606 9.02 7.28 -33.42
CA GLU A 606 8.92 6.43 -34.60
C GLU A 606 7.52 5.84 -34.79
N LYS A 607 6.88 5.37 -33.72
CA LYS A 607 5.51 4.83 -33.78
C LYS A 607 4.50 5.89 -34.23
N ILE A 608 4.65 7.12 -33.72
CA ILE A 608 3.81 8.26 -34.13
C ILE A 608 4.04 8.59 -35.62
N GLN A 609 5.31 8.65 -36.07
CA GLN A 609 5.65 8.93 -37.47
C GLN A 609 5.11 7.87 -38.43
N LYS A 610 5.17 6.58 -38.06
CA LYS A 610 4.61 5.50 -38.87
C LYS A 610 3.09 5.61 -39.10
N LYS A 611 2.36 6.30 -38.21
CA LYS A 611 0.92 6.55 -38.40
C LYS A 611 0.60 7.70 -39.36
N PHE A 612 1.57 8.53 -39.72
CA PHE A 612 1.42 9.57 -40.74
C PHE A 612 1.83 9.09 -42.13
N LYS A 613 2.52 7.96 -42.23
CA LYS A 613 2.81 7.26 -43.49
C LYS A 613 1.67 6.35 -43.89
#